data_aa8145cdb8f8622e6431199fdd35413d
#
_entry.id   aa8145cdb8f8622e6431199fdd35413d
#
_cell.length_a   1.000
_cell.length_b   1.000
_cell.length_c   1.000
_cell.angle_alpha   90.00
_cell.angle_beta   90.00
_cell.angle_gamma   90.00
#
_symmetry.space_group_name_H-M   'P 1'
#
loop_
_entity.id
_entity.type
_entity.pdbx_description
1 polymer ?
#
loop_
_entity_poly.entity_id
_entity_poly.type
_entity_poly.pdbx_seq_one_letter_code
_entity_poly.pdbx_strand_id
1 'polypeptide(L)'
;MLEGDAAELDDLAGEADGAADYDPEILDEDDEDAEFDTELDEDLEGEPLDDELGVANEDEDDENAEGDEDEDDEDGESSVWDIEESAALRQARKDAQLTASADSVRAYLKQIGKVALLDAEQEVSLAKRIEAGLYAQHRLDEMIRAAEEGDKDAKLTPAVKRDLRAVARDGRKAKNHLLEANLRLVVSLAKRYTGRGMAFLDLIQEGNLGLIRAVEKFDYSKGYKFSTYATWWIRQAITRAMADQARTIRIPVHMVEVINKLGRIQRELLQDLGREPTPLELAKEMDITEEKVLEIQQYAREPISLDQTIGDEGDSQLGDFIEDSEAVVAVDAVSFTLLQDQLQDVLHTLSEREAGVVRLRFGLTDGMPRTLDEIGQVYGVTRERIRQIESKTMSKLRHPSRSQVLRDYLD
;
A
#
# COMPACT_ATOMS: atom_id res chain seq x y z
N MET A 1 18.07 -60.91 -27.80
CA MET A 1 18.32 -59.75 -28.62
C MET A 1 17.06 -58.93 -28.54
N LEU A 2 17.01 -58.03 -27.69
CA LEU A 2 17.38 -56.65 -27.51
C LEU A 2 17.16 -56.25 -26.05
N GLU A 3 18.20 -56.32 -25.27
CA GLU A 3 18.42 -55.52 -24.08
C GLU A 3 19.06 -54.23 -24.56
N GLY A 4 18.58 -53.13 -24.06
CA GLY A 4 19.20 -51.82 -24.28
C GLY A 4 18.17 -50.70 -24.27
N ASP A 5 18.35 -49.79 -23.32
CA ASP A 5 17.74 -48.48 -23.12
C ASP A 5 16.72 -48.34 -21.96
N ALA A 6 17.26 -48.60 -20.76
CA ALA A 6 16.64 -48.14 -19.52
C ALA A 6 17.67 -47.46 -18.59
N ALA A 7 18.57 -46.64 -19.16
CA ALA A 7 19.66 -46.00 -18.38
C ALA A 7 19.93 -44.56 -18.78
N GLU A 8 18.90 -43.79 -19.18
CA GLU A 8 19.04 -42.35 -19.50
C GLU A 8 17.95 -41.45 -18.91
N LEU A 9 17.27 -41.84 -17.83
CA LEU A 9 16.27 -40.99 -17.14
C LEU A 9 16.57 -40.77 -15.67
N ASP A 10 17.75 -41.12 -15.17
CA ASP A 10 18.12 -40.97 -13.75
C ASP A 10 19.16 -39.87 -13.50
N ASP A 11 19.53 -39.04 -14.49
CA ASP A 11 20.57 -38.00 -14.38
C ASP A 11 20.01 -36.57 -14.42
N LEU A 12 18.69 -36.36 -14.21
CA LEU A 12 18.06 -35.01 -14.13
C LEU A 12 17.42 -34.70 -12.77
N ALA A 13 17.72 -35.49 -11.74
CA ALA A 13 17.20 -35.23 -10.38
C ALA A 13 18.31 -34.93 -9.34
N GLY A 14 19.36 -34.22 -9.72
CA GLY A 14 20.48 -33.98 -8.85
C GLY A 14 21.18 -32.66 -9.07
N GLU A 15 20.45 -31.53 -9.09
CA GLU A 15 21.04 -30.19 -8.90
C GLU A 15 19.93 -29.17 -8.58
N ALA A 16 19.40 -29.23 -7.35
CA ALA A 16 18.58 -28.18 -6.77
C ALA A 16 18.83 -28.10 -5.26
N ASP A 17 20.09 -27.96 -4.89
CA ASP A 17 20.50 -27.59 -3.53
C ASP A 17 21.67 -26.60 -3.60
N GLY A 18 21.39 -25.44 -4.18
CA GLY A 18 22.15 -24.22 -4.11
C GLY A 18 21.23 -23.15 -3.62
N ALA A 19 20.81 -23.23 -2.33
CA ALA A 19 20.33 -22.08 -1.61
C ALA A 19 21.52 -21.12 -1.47
N ALA A 20 21.69 -20.24 -2.48
CA ALA A 20 22.49 -19.05 -2.33
C ALA A 20 21.84 -18.25 -1.19
N ASP A 21 22.59 -18.07 -0.12
CA ASP A 21 22.34 -17.07 0.91
C ASP A 21 22.12 -15.73 0.19
N TYR A 22 20.86 -15.34 0.05
CA TYR A 22 20.45 -14.06 -0.45
C TYR A 22 20.63 -13.10 0.71
N ASP A 23 21.75 -12.36 0.68
CA ASP A 23 22.03 -11.29 1.61
C ASP A 23 21.14 -10.08 1.20
N PRO A 24 20.10 -9.72 1.98
CA PRO A 24 19.18 -8.66 1.61
C PRO A 24 19.74 -7.24 1.78
N GLU A 25 21.05 -7.10 2.09
CA GLU A 25 21.67 -5.79 2.37
C GLU A 25 22.43 -5.16 1.19
N ILE A 26 22.47 -5.78 0.01
CA ILE A 26 23.13 -5.21 -1.19
C ILE A 26 22.16 -5.24 -2.38
N LEU A 27 21.10 -4.49 -2.29
CA LEU A 27 20.48 -3.83 -3.43
C LEU A 27 20.63 -2.35 -3.14
N ASP A 28 21.51 -1.69 -3.87
CA ASP A 28 21.47 -0.26 -4.04
C ASP A 28 20.10 0.08 -4.64
N GLU A 29 19.13 0.38 -3.77
CA GLU A 29 17.77 0.84 -4.13
C GLU A 29 17.80 2.17 -4.92
N ASP A 30 19.00 2.74 -5.10
CA ASP A 30 19.19 4.08 -5.66
C ASP A 30 19.24 4.10 -7.21
N ASP A 31 19.48 2.98 -7.91
CA ASP A 31 19.63 2.97 -9.38
C ASP A 31 18.33 2.63 -10.14
N GLU A 32 17.45 1.81 -9.59
CA GLU A 32 16.15 1.51 -10.22
C GLU A 32 15.14 2.65 -10.07
N ASP A 33 15.26 3.48 -9.02
CA ASP A 33 14.38 4.62 -8.77
C ASP A 33 14.69 5.84 -9.69
N ALA A 34 15.87 5.91 -10.29
CA ALA A 34 16.26 7.04 -11.15
C ALA A 34 15.59 7.03 -12.53
N GLU A 35 15.30 5.85 -13.07
CA GLU A 35 14.62 5.72 -14.38
C GLU A 35 13.11 6.01 -14.27
N PHE A 36 12.49 5.70 -13.13
CA PHE A 36 11.06 5.95 -12.89
C PHE A 36 10.72 7.45 -12.89
N ASP A 37 11.63 8.29 -12.43
CA ASP A 37 11.39 9.73 -12.23
C ASP A 37 11.44 10.51 -13.55
N THR A 38 12.29 10.08 -14.51
CA THR A 38 12.44 10.77 -15.79
C THR A 38 11.20 10.63 -16.69
N GLU A 39 10.51 9.51 -16.65
CA GLU A 39 9.35 9.26 -17.51
C GLU A 39 8.07 9.99 -17.06
N LEU A 40 7.92 10.28 -15.76
CA LEU A 40 6.75 11.04 -15.24
C LEU A 40 6.95 12.56 -15.31
N ASP A 41 8.20 13.03 -15.40
CA ASP A 41 8.50 14.46 -15.48
C ASP A 41 8.19 15.07 -16.83
N GLU A 42 8.37 14.33 -17.92
CA GLU A 42 8.05 14.81 -19.27
C GLU A 42 6.56 15.15 -19.41
N ASP A 43 5.67 14.47 -18.69
CA ASP A 43 4.24 14.77 -18.67
C ASP A 43 3.85 16.00 -17.81
N LEU A 44 4.76 16.50 -16.97
CA LEU A 44 4.50 17.57 -15.99
C LEU A 44 5.24 18.89 -16.29
N GLU A 45 6.20 18.91 -17.21
CA GLU A 45 6.97 20.12 -17.56
C GLU A 45 6.19 21.18 -18.36
N GLY A 46 4.94 20.89 -18.71
CA GLY A 46 4.12 21.80 -19.54
C GLY A 46 3.46 22.97 -18.81
N GLU A 47 3.47 23.06 -17.49
CA GLU A 47 2.86 24.17 -16.78
C GLU A 47 3.88 24.98 -15.97
N PRO A 48 4.01 26.30 -16.20
CA PRO A 48 4.84 27.16 -15.36
C PRO A 48 4.31 27.15 -13.92
N LEU A 49 5.24 27.15 -12.97
CA LEU A 49 4.94 27.37 -11.56
C LEU A 49 4.24 28.73 -11.43
N ASP A 50 2.93 28.76 -11.38
CA ASP A 50 2.21 29.93 -10.91
C ASP A 50 2.54 30.14 -9.44
N ASP A 51 3.33 31.19 -9.19
CA ASP A 51 3.75 31.68 -7.87
C ASP A 51 2.58 32.28 -7.05
N GLU A 52 1.33 32.01 -7.46
CA GLU A 52 0.13 32.46 -6.76
C GLU A 52 -0.31 31.47 -5.65
N LEU A 53 0.53 31.22 -4.66
CA LEU A 53 0.08 31.07 -3.29
C LEU A 53 0.07 32.46 -2.64
N GLY A 54 -0.73 33.35 -3.20
CA GLY A 54 -1.16 34.57 -2.54
C GLY A 54 -1.95 34.21 -1.29
N VAL A 55 -1.26 34.03 -0.18
CA VAL A 55 -1.82 34.30 1.13
C VAL A 55 -1.99 35.81 1.12
N ALA A 56 -3.22 36.28 0.94
CA ALA A 56 -3.57 37.63 1.22
C ALA A 56 -3.11 37.92 2.65
N ASN A 57 -2.00 38.60 2.78
CA ASN A 57 -1.69 39.39 3.95
C ASN A 57 -2.67 40.57 3.89
N GLU A 58 -3.79 40.43 4.54
CA GLU A 58 -4.50 41.57 5.06
C GLU A 58 -3.64 42.05 6.25
N ASP A 59 -2.64 42.87 5.93
CA ASP A 59 -2.00 43.77 6.86
C ASP A 59 -3.05 44.82 7.21
N GLU A 60 -3.81 44.58 8.27
CA GLU A 60 -4.45 45.67 9.00
C GLU A 60 -3.34 46.36 9.82
N ASP A 61 -2.90 47.47 9.27
CA ASP A 61 -2.21 48.56 9.97
C ASP A 61 -3.03 48.95 11.22
N ASP A 62 -2.53 48.60 12.38
CA ASP A 62 -2.94 49.20 13.64
C ASP A 62 -1.75 50.00 14.18
N GLU A 63 -1.50 51.17 13.51
CA GLU A 63 -0.77 52.29 14.09
C GLU A 63 -1.74 53.10 14.93
N ASN A 64 -1.35 53.28 16.16
CA ASN A 64 -1.68 54.45 17.00
C ASN A 64 -2.45 54.15 18.28
N ALA A 65 -1.75 54.27 19.40
CA ALA A 65 -2.06 55.21 20.47
C ALA A 65 -1.01 55.11 21.58
N GLU A 66 -0.11 56.09 21.53
CA GLU A 66 0.56 56.60 22.73
C GLU A 66 -0.40 57.58 23.48
N GLY A 67 -0.34 57.49 24.82
CA GLY A 67 -0.61 58.61 25.71
C GLY A 67 -2.01 58.58 26.34
N ASP A 68 -2.19 58.42 27.57
CA ASP A 68 -2.01 59.33 28.71
C ASP A 68 -2.57 58.65 29.99
N GLU A 69 -1.81 58.81 31.03
CA GLU A 69 -2.23 58.59 32.39
C GLU A 69 -3.23 59.74 32.75
N ASP A 70 -4.39 59.35 33.33
CA ASP A 70 -5.00 60.12 34.40
C ASP A 70 -6.04 59.24 35.12
N GLU A 71 -5.86 59.24 36.44
CA GLU A 71 -6.77 58.74 37.44
C GLU A 71 -8.08 59.60 37.40
N ASP A 72 -9.23 58.89 37.53
CA ASP A 72 -10.23 59.30 38.53
C ASP A 72 -11.42 58.30 38.53
N ASP A 73 -11.83 57.99 39.74
CA ASP A 73 -13.01 57.26 40.15
C ASP A 73 -14.31 57.82 39.57
N GLU A 74 -15.26 56.97 39.19
CA GLU A 74 -16.65 56.93 39.63
C GLU A 74 -17.52 55.94 38.91
N ASP A 75 -18.10 55.08 39.72
CA ASP A 75 -19.39 54.36 39.65
C ASP A 75 -19.99 53.84 38.34
N GLY A 76 -20.02 52.52 38.23
CA GLY A 76 -21.19 51.62 38.11
C GLY A 76 -22.28 51.95 37.11
N GLU A 77 -22.41 51.09 36.13
CA GLU A 77 -23.57 50.71 35.33
C GLU A 77 -23.33 50.48 33.82
N SER A 78 -22.10 50.13 33.38
CA SER A 78 -21.91 49.82 31.94
C SER A 78 -21.41 48.39 31.64
N SER A 79 -21.39 47.49 32.63
CA SER A 79 -20.69 46.20 32.45
C SER A 79 -21.54 45.01 31.95
N VAL A 80 -22.85 45.15 31.85
CA VAL A 80 -23.73 44.01 31.47
C VAL A 80 -23.80 43.83 29.96
N TRP A 81 -23.73 44.88 29.19
CA TRP A 81 -23.77 44.82 27.72
C TRP A 81 -22.44 44.38 27.12
N ASP A 82 -21.30 44.80 27.68
CA ASP A 82 -19.98 44.40 27.24
C ASP A 82 -19.70 42.89 27.53
N ILE A 83 -20.25 42.37 28.63
CA ILE A 83 -20.08 40.95 28.98
C ILE A 83 -20.89 40.03 28.05
N GLU A 84 -22.11 40.45 27.65
CA GLU A 84 -22.93 39.66 26.71
C GLU A 84 -22.37 39.72 25.28
N GLU A 85 -21.93 40.88 24.82
CA GLU A 85 -21.28 41.07 23.53
C GLU A 85 -19.95 40.30 23.46
N SER A 86 -19.15 40.32 24.50
CA SER A 86 -17.92 39.53 24.61
C SER A 86 -18.18 38.01 24.66
N ALA A 87 -19.29 37.55 25.24
CA ALA A 87 -19.67 36.17 25.28
C ALA A 87 -20.16 35.67 23.90
N ALA A 88 -20.97 36.49 23.21
CA ALA A 88 -21.42 36.15 21.84
C ALA A 88 -20.26 36.15 20.83
N LEU A 89 -19.34 37.09 20.90
CA LEU A 89 -18.11 37.13 20.11
C LEU A 89 -17.17 35.96 20.42
N ARG A 90 -17.03 35.57 21.69
CA ARG A 90 -16.30 34.37 22.07
C ARG A 90 -16.96 33.10 21.56
N GLN A 91 -18.29 33.04 21.57
CA GLN A 91 -19.03 31.91 21.02
C GLN A 91 -18.89 31.86 19.49
N ALA A 92 -19.05 32.98 18.80
CA ALA A 92 -18.84 33.08 17.35
C ALA A 92 -17.38 32.72 16.94
N ARG A 93 -16.38 33.14 17.73
CA ARG A 93 -14.98 32.69 17.52
C ARG A 93 -14.78 31.21 17.77
N LYS A 94 -15.43 30.64 18.80
CA LYS A 94 -15.41 29.18 19.02
C LYS A 94 -16.10 28.44 17.90
N ASP A 95 -17.25 28.91 17.44
CA ASP A 95 -17.98 28.29 16.33
C ASP A 95 -17.21 28.41 15.00
N ALA A 96 -16.56 29.56 14.75
CA ALA A 96 -15.65 29.73 13.62
C ALA A 96 -14.40 28.85 13.73
N GLN A 97 -13.86 28.67 14.93
CA GLN A 97 -12.76 27.73 15.16
C GLN A 97 -13.18 26.25 14.98
N LEU A 98 -14.39 25.89 15.42
CA LEU A 98 -14.96 24.55 15.20
C LEU A 98 -15.22 24.29 13.71
N THR A 99 -15.75 25.28 12.99
CA THR A 99 -15.98 25.17 11.54
C THR A 99 -14.66 25.13 10.76
N ALA A 100 -13.65 25.91 11.18
CA ALA A 100 -12.30 25.87 10.61
C ALA A 100 -11.56 24.54 10.93
N SER A 101 -11.89 23.90 12.07
CA SER A 101 -11.36 22.60 12.45
C SER A 101 -11.99 21.43 11.66
N ALA A 102 -13.16 21.65 11.06
CA ALA A 102 -13.82 20.64 10.22
C ALA A 102 -13.11 20.44 8.87
N ASP A 103 -12.38 21.44 8.38
CA ASP A 103 -11.52 21.33 7.19
C ASP A 103 -10.06 21.06 7.60
N SER A 104 -9.69 19.80 7.62
CA SER A 104 -8.35 19.36 8.01
C SER A 104 -7.24 19.91 7.09
N VAL A 105 -7.53 20.11 5.81
CA VAL A 105 -6.57 20.68 4.85
C VAL A 105 -6.31 22.14 5.18
N ARG A 106 -7.35 22.92 5.41
CA ARG A 106 -7.25 24.36 5.75
C ARG A 106 -6.52 24.56 7.07
N ALA A 107 -6.83 23.72 8.08
CA ALA A 107 -6.14 23.77 9.37
C ALA A 107 -4.64 23.50 9.23
N TYR A 108 -4.26 22.50 8.43
CA TYR A 108 -2.87 22.18 8.14
C TYR A 108 -2.16 23.33 7.43
N LEU A 109 -2.74 23.88 6.35
CA LEU A 109 -2.17 24.99 5.59
C LEU A 109 -1.96 26.24 6.46
N LYS A 110 -2.93 26.57 7.33
CA LYS A 110 -2.79 27.66 8.30
C LYS A 110 -1.66 27.43 9.30
N GLN A 111 -1.41 26.18 9.69
CA GLN A 111 -0.35 25.84 10.64
C GLN A 111 1.04 25.95 10.01
N ILE A 112 1.26 25.41 8.80
CA ILE A 112 2.55 25.50 8.10
C ILE A 112 2.91 26.92 7.66
N GLY A 113 1.89 27.78 7.42
CA GLY A 113 2.10 29.17 7.03
C GLY A 113 2.70 30.07 8.12
N LYS A 114 2.70 29.62 9.40
CA LYS A 114 3.26 30.40 10.51
C LYS A 114 4.79 30.38 10.59
N VAL A 115 5.43 29.40 9.91
CA VAL A 115 6.89 29.25 9.94
C VAL A 115 7.50 30.08 8.81
N ALA A 116 8.49 30.93 9.15
CA ALA A 116 9.19 31.75 8.19
C ALA A 116 10.05 30.90 7.23
N LEU A 117 10.22 31.38 6.00
CA LEU A 117 11.14 30.78 5.03
C LEU A 117 12.60 30.98 5.47
N LEU A 118 13.47 30.06 5.08
CA LEU A 118 14.89 30.09 5.40
C LEU A 118 15.72 30.70 4.27
N ASP A 119 16.75 31.44 4.65
CA ASP A 119 17.79 31.89 3.74
C ASP A 119 18.87 30.81 3.56
N ALA A 120 19.64 30.87 2.45
CA ALA A 120 20.70 29.90 2.15
C ALA A 120 21.75 29.77 3.28
N GLU A 121 22.10 30.88 3.96
CA GLU A 121 23.02 30.86 5.09
C GLU A 121 22.42 30.12 6.31
N GLN A 122 21.11 30.30 6.54
CA GLN A 122 20.38 29.60 7.60
C GLN A 122 20.26 28.11 7.33
N GLU A 123 20.02 27.70 6.06
CA GLU A 123 20.00 26.28 5.65
C GLU A 123 21.34 25.60 5.98
N VAL A 124 22.46 26.23 5.60
CA VAL A 124 23.83 25.74 5.90
C VAL A 124 24.10 25.70 7.41
N SER A 125 23.68 26.71 8.15
CA SER A 125 23.83 26.76 9.60
C SER A 125 23.06 25.64 10.30
N LEU A 126 21.81 25.39 9.89
CA LEU A 126 21.00 24.30 10.40
C LEU A 126 21.57 22.94 10.03
N ALA A 127 22.05 22.76 8.79
CA ALA A 127 22.69 21.51 8.35
C ALA A 127 23.93 21.15 9.18
N LYS A 128 24.80 22.15 9.47
CA LYS A 128 25.95 21.95 10.37
C LYS A 128 25.55 21.54 11.78
N ARG A 129 24.49 22.13 12.32
CA ARG A 129 23.97 21.79 13.66
C ARG A 129 23.36 20.39 13.67
N ILE A 130 22.70 19.96 12.60
CA ILE A 130 22.17 18.60 12.43
C ILE A 130 23.32 17.60 12.42
N GLU A 131 24.35 17.82 11.62
CA GLU A 131 25.53 16.94 11.53
C GLU A 131 26.25 16.83 12.88
N ALA A 132 26.49 17.94 13.55
CA ALA A 132 27.08 17.96 14.88
C ALA A 132 26.23 17.19 15.91
N GLY A 133 24.91 17.29 15.81
CA GLY A 133 23.97 16.58 16.67
C GLY A 133 23.98 15.06 16.44
N LEU A 134 24.03 14.63 15.18
CA LEU A 134 24.16 13.22 14.80
C LEU A 134 25.50 12.63 15.27
N TYR A 135 26.60 13.36 15.07
CA TYR A 135 27.91 12.96 15.56
C TYR A 135 27.96 12.82 17.09
N ALA A 136 27.37 13.78 17.81
CA ALA A 136 27.29 13.73 19.26
C ALA A 136 26.44 12.53 19.76
N GLN A 137 25.36 12.21 19.07
CA GLN A 137 24.53 11.03 19.36
C GLN A 137 25.33 9.74 19.13
N HIS A 138 25.96 9.60 17.96
CA HIS A 138 26.79 8.43 17.63
C HIS A 138 27.89 8.21 18.66
N ARG A 139 28.61 9.29 19.05
CA ARG A 139 29.64 9.19 20.09
C ARG A 139 29.11 8.75 21.45
N LEU A 140 27.91 9.19 21.82
CA LEU A 140 27.25 8.75 23.05
C LEU A 140 26.93 7.26 23.00
N ASP A 141 26.36 6.80 21.89
CA ASP A 141 25.97 5.41 21.70
C ASP A 141 27.18 4.47 21.64
N GLU A 142 28.27 4.89 20.97
CA GLU A 142 29.53 4.17 20.90
C GLU A 142 30.13 3.98 22.31
N MET A 143 30.16 5.05 23.11
CA MET A 143 30.73 4.99 24.45
C MET A 143 29.85 4.23 25.43
N ILE A 144 28.54 4.20 25.24
CA ILE A 144 27.64 3.38 26.03
C ILE A 144 27.91 1.89 25.75
N ARG A 145 28.02 1.50 24.47
CA ARG A 145 28.36 0.12 24.06
C ARG A 145 29.73 -0.32 24.62
N ALA A 146 30.76 0.52 24.47
CA ALA A 146 32.08 0.20 24.99
C ALA A 146 32.08 0.05 26.54
N ALA A 147 31.28 0.84 27.25
CA ALA A 147 31.10 0.69 28.69
C ALA A 147 30.36 -0.60 29.08
N GLU A 148 29.41 -1.06 28.26
CA GLU A 148 28.69 -2.33 28.44
C GLU A 148 29.61 -3.54 28.15
N GLU A 149 30.53 -3.42 27.20
CA GLU A 149 31.58 -4.42 26.88
C GLU A 149 32.69 -4.51 27.93
N GLY A 150 32.66 -3.61 28.94
CA GLY A 150 33.56 -3.67 30.09
C GLY A 150 34.83 -2.85 29.98
N ASP A 151 34.94 -2.01 28.97
CA ASP A 151 36.05 -1.08 28.79
C ASP A 151 35.98 0.05 29.84
N LYS A 152 36.98 0.06 30.75
CA LYS A 152 37.04 1.04 31.85
C LYS A 152 37.43 2.44 31.38
N ASP A 153 38.10 2.55 30.26
CA ASP A 153 38.56 3.82 29.70
C ASP A 153 37.47 4.53 28.90
N ALA A 154 36.38 3.84 28.53
CA ALA A 154 35.22 4.39 27.83
C ALA A 154 34.26 5.18 28.74
N LYS A 155 34.55 5.33 30.05
CA LYS A 155 33.69 6.06 31.00
C LYS A 155 33.77 7.58 30.75
N LEU A 156 32.74 8.12 30.11
CA LEU A 156 32.53 9.57 29.96
C LEU A 156 32.43 10.24 31.34
N THR A 157 33.11 11.37 31.48
CA THR A 157 32.85 12.23 32.63
C THR A 157 31.42 12.79 32.55
N PRO A 158 30.73 12.96 33.69
CA PRO A 158 29.34 13.47 33.72
C PRO A 158 29.17 14.81 32.96
N ALA A 159 30.21 15.66 32.93
CA ALA A 159 30.22 16.93 32.23
C ALA A 159 30.16 16.71 30.70
N VAL A 160 31.06 15.91 30.14
CA VAL A 160 31.11 15.61 28.68
C VAL A 160 29.81 14.93 28.23
N LYS A 161 29.26 14.01 29.03
CA LYS A 161 27.97 13.35 28.73
C LYS A 161 26.81 14.37 28.67
N ARG A 162 26.81 15.36 29.55
CA ARG A 162 25.81 16.44 29.56
C ARG A 162 25.95 17.31 28.32
N ASP A 163 27.19 17.68 27.95
CA ASP A 163 27.47 18.55 26.81
C ASP A 163 27.13 17.88 25.48
N LEU A 164 27.51 16.61 25.28
CA LEU A 164 27.12 15.82 24.10
C LEU A 164 25.60 15.69 23.98
N ARG A 165 24.88 15.48 25.10
CA ARG A 165 23.40 15.44 25.09
C ARG A 165 22.79 16.80 24.76
N ALA A 166 23.43 17.90 25.14
CA ALA A 166 22.97 19.24 24.77
C ALA A 166 23.10 19.47 23.26
N VAL A 167 24.25 19.12 22.66
CA VAL A 167 24.48 19.20 21.22
C VAL A 167 23.53 18.30 20.43
N ALA A 168 23.31 17.06 20.88
CA ALA A 168 22.36 16.14 20.25
C ALA A 168 20.90 16.67 20.28
N ARG A 169 20.50 17.36 21.36
CA ARG A 169 19.18 18.00 21.44
C ARG A 169 19.09 19.24 20.53
N ASP A 170 20.16 20.00 20.41
CA ASP A 170 20.20 21.15 19.50
C ASP A 170 20.12 20.72 18.05
N GLY A 171 20.83 19.65 17.66
CA GLY A 171 20.75 19.06 16.32
C GLY A 171 19.33 18.57 15.98
N ARG A 172 18.62 17.95 16.91
CA ARG A 172 17.22 17.55 16.71
C ARG A 172 16.28 18.73 16.52
N LYS A 173 16.49 19.82 17.28
CA LYS A 173 15.72 21.06 17.09
C LYS A 173 16.01 21.69 15.72
N ALA A 174 17.29 21.69 15.29
CA ALA A 174 17.69 22.18 13.97
C ALA A 174 17.04 21.35 12.85
N LYS A 175 17.03 19.99 12.97
CA LYS A 175 16.35 19.11 12.03
C LYS A 175 14.84 19.45 11.91
N ASN A 176 14.15 19.57 13.04
CA ASN A 176 12.73 19.91 13.03
C ASN A 176 12.48 21.29 12.40
N HIS A 177 13.31 22.28 12.70
CA HIS A 177 13.17 23.63 12.12
C HIS A 177 13.37 23.60 10.58
N LEU A 178 14.38 22.87 10.09
CA LEU A 178 14.60 22.74 8.65
C LEU A 178 13.43 22.04 7.95
N LEU A 179 12.84 20.99 8.58
CA LEU A 179 11.64 20.31 8.08
C LEU A 179 10.44 21.26 8.06
N GLU A 180 10.14 21.93 9.19
CA GLU A 180 8.97 22.81 9.35
C GLU A 180 8.98 23.96 8.33
N ALA A 181 10.13 24.59 8.07
CA ALA A 181 10.27 25.67 7.11
C ALA A 181 10.03 25.24 5.65
N ASN A 182 10.23 23.93 5.34
CA ASN A 182 10.08 23.40 3.99
C ASN A 182 8.78 22.62 3.75
N LEU A 183 7.84 22.56 4.71
CA LEU A 183 6.54 21.93 4.51
C LEU A 183 5.72 22.56 3.37
N ARG A 184 5.86 23.87 3.16
CA ARG A 184 5.20 24.59 2.05
C ARG A 184 5.67 24.09 0.68
N LEU A 185 6.94 23.70 0.54
CA LEU A 185 7.49 23.10 -0.69
C LEU A 185 6.79 21.78 -0.98
N VAL A 186 6.61 20.92 0.03
CA VAL A 186 5.88 19.65 -0.13
C VAL A 186 4.47 19.87 -0.64
N VAL A 187 3.73 20.84 -0.07
CA VAL A 187 2.35 21.16 -0.49
C VAL A 187 2.30 21.61 -1.95
N SER A 188 3.24 22.47 -2.38
CA SER A 188 3.29 22.97 -3.76
C SER A 188 3.55 21.85 -4.76
N LEU A 189 4.38 20.85 -4.40
CA LEU A 189 4.64 19.68 -5.23
C LEU A 189 3.44 18.72 -5.23
N ALA A 190 2.89 18.41 -4.05
CA ALA A 190 1.75 17.48 -3.92
C ALA A 190 0.50 17.95 -4.67
N LYS A 191 0.30 19.28 -4.80
CA LYS A 191 -0.83 19.89 -5.55
C LYS A 191 -0.88 19.39 -7.01
N ARG A 192 0.26 19.13 -7.64
CA ARG A 192 0.34 18.66 -9.06
C ARG A 192 -0.14 17.22 -9.24
N TYR A 193 -0.19 16.43 -8.16
CA TYR A 193 -0.56 15.02 -8.19
C TYR A 193 -1.99 14.75 -7.71
N THR A 194 -2.78 15.81 -7.45
CA THR A 194 -4.19 15.68 -7.05
C THR A 194 -5.04 15.06 -8.16
N GLY A 195 -6.09 14.32 -7.77
CA GLY A 195 -7.01 13.69 -8.73
C GLY A 195 -6.51 12.37 -9.34
N ARG A 196 -5.40 11.81 -8.85
CA ARG A 196 -4.79 10.59 -9.37
C ARG A 196 -4.97 9.36 -8.44
N GLY A 197 -6.10 9.28 -7.73
CA GLY A 197 -6.45 8.11 -6.90
C GLY A 197 -6.02 8.18 -5.43
N MET A 198 -5.30 9.24 -5.01
CA MET A 198 -4.94 9.48 -3.60
C MET A 198 -5.52 10.80 -3.08
N ALA A 199 -5.89 10.82 -1.80
CA ALA A 199 -6.33 12.04 -1.14
C ALA A 199 -5.17 13.04 -0.99
N PHE A 200 -5.47 14.35 -1.05
CA PHE A 200 -4.45 15.40 -1.02
C PHE A 200 -3.58 15.36 0.24
N LEU A 201 -4.18 15.10 1.41
CA LEU A 201 -3.43 14.98 2.66
C LEU A 201 -2.49 13.77 2.68
N ASP A 202 -2.87 12.67 2.04
CA ASP A 202 -2.02 11.49 1.95
C ASP A 202 -0.82 11.75 1.04
N LEU A 203 -1.01 12.46 -0.09
CA LEU A 203 0.09 12.92 -0.95
C LEU A 203 1.06 13.83 -0.19
N ILE A 204 0.55 14.74 0.65
CA ILE A 204 1.40 15.59 1.50
C ILE A 204 2.19 14.75 2.50
N GLN A 205 1.57 13.74 3.13
CA GLN A 205 2.27 12.92 4.12
C GLN A 205 3.38 12.07 3.47
N GLU A 206 3.12 11.47 2.32
CA GLU A 206 4.15 10.76 1.57
C GLU A 206 5.28 11.72 1.11
N GLY A 207 4.92 12.92 0.65
CA GLY A 207 5.90 13.97 0.35
C GLY A 207 6.71 14.39 1.57
N ASN A 208 6.12 14.45 2.77
CA ASN A 208 6.83 14.73 4.01
C ASN A 208 7.84 13.62 4.37
N LEU A 209 7.53 12.35 4.07
CA LEU A 209 8.50 11.26 4.21
C LEU A 209 9.71 11.45 3.27
N GLY A 210 9.46 11.88 2.04
CA GLY A 210 10.51 12.29 1.10
C GLY A 210 11.35 13.45 1.64
N LEU A 211 10.71 14.48 2.19
CA LEU A 211 11.40 15.63 2.81
C LEU A 211 12.30 15.20 3.99
N ILE A 212 11.85 14.26 4.82
CA ILE A 212 12.66 13.72 5.92
C ILE A 212 13.93 13.05 5.38
N ARG A 213 13.80 12.20 4.35
CA ARG A 213 14.95 11.57 3.68
C ARG A 213 15.89 12.61 3.07
N ALA A 214 15.35 13.66 2.45
CA ALA A 214 16.13 14.76 1.91
C ALA A 214 16.97 15.46 2.99
N VAL A 215 16.42 15.74 4.17
CA VAL A 215 17.15 16.36 5.29
C VAL A 215 18.26 15.42 5.81
N GLU A 216 18.03 14.13 5.84
CA GLU A 216 19.00 13.13 6.31
C GLU A 216 20.18 12.96 5.35
N LYS A 217 19.93 13.08 4.03
CA LYS A 217 20.96 12.88 3.00
C LYS A 217 21.54 14.22 2.46
N PHE A 218 21.10 15.37 2.98
CA PHE A 218 21.55 16.69 2.47
C PHE A 218 22.98 17.01 2.82
N ASP A 219 23.78 17.30 1.79
CA ASP A 219 25.19 17.72 1.89
C ASP A 219 25.35 19.18 1.50
N TYR A 220 25.49 20.05 2.51
CA TYR A 220 25.69 21.49 2.34
C TYR A 220 27.03 21.87 1.70
N SER A 221 28.02 20.95 1.70
CA SER A 221 29.36 21.22 1.12
C SER A 221 29.30 21.38 -0.41
N LYS A 222 28.28 20.81 -1.06
CA LYS A 222 28.08 20.88 -2.51
C LYS A 222 27.59 22.26 -2.99
N GLY A 223 27.17 23.16 -2.11
CA GLY A 223 26.79 24.55 -2.42
C GLY A 223 25.44 24.74 -3.10
N TYR A 224 24.63 23.68 -3.27
CA TYR A 224 23.28 23.77 -3.81
C TYR A 224 22.29 24.16 -2.72
N LYS A 225 21.17 24.83 -3.10
CA LYS A 225 20.07 25.11 -2.21
C LYS A 225 19.39 23.80 -1.78
N PHE A 226 18.96 23.74 -0.54
CA PHE A 226 18.23 22.59 0.00
C PHE A 226 16.98 22.25 -0.82
N SER A 227 16.21 23.26 -1.26
CA SER A 227 14.98 23.09 -2.02
C SER A 227 15.19 22.31 -3.32
N THR A 228 16.31 22.53 -4.04
CA THR A 228 16.64 21.82 -5.30
C THR A 228 16.81 20.32 -5.05
N TYR A 229 17.52 19.96 -3.98
CA TYR A 229 17.73 18.58 -3.60
C TYR A 229 16.46 17.92 -3.03
N ALA A 230 15.73 18.65 -2.17
CA ALA A 230 14.51 18.16 -1.55
C ALA A 230 13.39 17.87 -2.56
N THR A 231 13.28 18.68 -3.63
CA THR A 231 12.28 18.49 -4.68
C THR A 231 12.34 17.09 -5.29
N TRP A 232 13.56 16.59 -5.56
CA TRP A 232 13.74 15.23 -6.08
C TRP A 232 13.21 14.17 -5.11
N TRP A 233 13.60 14.22 -3.83
CA TRP A 233 13.15 13.24 -2.83
C TRP A 233 11.65 13.28 -2.55
N ILE A 234 11.07 14.49 -2.53
CA ILE A 234 9.64 14.68 -2.32
C ILE A 234 8.88 14.08 -3.50
N ARG A 235 9.30 14.38 -4.73
CA ARG A 235 8.67 13.86 -5.95
C ARG A 235 8.75 12.34 -5.97
N GLN A 236 9.91 11.77 -5.78
CA GLN A 236 10.15 10.34 -5.72
C GLN A 236 9.22 9.65 -4.70
N ALA A 237 9.12 10.19 -3.48
CA ALA A 237 8.26 9.62 -2.45
C ALA A 237 6.78 9.65 -2.86
N ILE A 238 6.30 10.78 -3.42
CA ILE A 238 4.91 10.91 -3.88
C ILE A 238 4.63 9.94 -5.02
N THR A 239 5.51 9.86 -6.01
CA THR A 239 5.33 9.01 -7.19
C THR A 239 5.32 7.53 -6.81
N ARG A 240 6.25 7.12 -5.96
CA ARG A 240 6.30 5.73 -5.44
C ARG A 240 5.04 5.40 -4.63
N ALA A 241 4.62 6.30 -3.76
CA ALA A 241 3.39 6.10 -2.98
C ALA A 241 2.14 5.99 -3.88
N MET A 242 2.04 6.80 -4.94
CA MET A 242 0.95 6.67 -5.91
C MET A 242 0.98 5.32 -6.63
N ALA A 243 2.15 4.84 -7.04
CA ALA A 243 2.26 3.52 -7.68
C ALA A 243 1.79 2.40 -6.75
N ASP A 244 2.08 2.52 -5.44
CA ASP A 244 1.77 1.51 -4.44
C ASP A 244 0.33 1.57 -3.91
N GLN A 245 -0.27 2.76 -3.79
CA GLN A 245 -1.49 2.97 -3.01
C GLN A 245 -2.66 3.59 -3.80
N ALA A 246 -2.44 4.18 -4.99
CA ALA A 246 -3.48 4.89 -5.72
C ALA A 246 -4.58 3.97 -6.27
N ARG A 247 -4.32 2.68 -6.47
CA ARG A 247 -5.25 1.72 -7.04
C ARG A 247 -5.92 0.87 -5.98
N THR A 248 -7.21 0.59 -6.15
CA THR A 248 -7.98 -0.31 -5.28
C THR A 248 -7.37 -1.72 -5.24
N ILE A 249 -6.89 -2.22 -6.39
CA ILE A 249 -6.13 -3.47 -6.49
C ILE A 249 -4.68 -3.08 -6.74
N ARG A 250 -3.80 -3.31 -5.74
CA ARG A 250 -2.38 -2.97 -5.82
C ARG A 250 -1.70 -3.73 -6.96
N ILE A 251 -0.97 -3.01 -7.78
CA ILE A 251 -0.14 -3.52 -8.87
C ILE A 251 1.34 -3.28 -8.52
N PRO A 252 2.27 -4.20 -8.85
CA PRO A 252 3.70 -3.98 -8.67
C PRO A 252 4.20 -2.73 -9.41
N VAL A 253 5.18 -2.01 -8.82
CA VAL A 253 5.67 -0.71 -9.35
C VAL A 253 6.13 -0.83 -10.81
N HIS A 254 6.95 -1.84 -11.16
CA HIS A 254 7.41 -2.06 -12.53
C HIS A 254 6.27 -2.24 -13.55
N MET A 255 5.11 -2.78 -13.15
CA MET A 255 3.94 -2.87 -14.04
C MET A 255 3.26 -1.52 -14.21
N VAL A 256 3.27 -0.67 -13.17
CA VAL A 256 2.77 0.71 -13.26
C VAL A 256 3.61 1.53 -14.25
N GLU A 257 4.93 1.36 -14.24
CA GLU A 257 5.87 1.98 -15.19
C GLU A 257 5.54 1.58 -16.64
N VAL A 258 5.38 0.27 -16.87
CA VAL A 258 5.03 -0.23 -18.21
C VAL A 258 3.67 0.29 -18.66
N ILE A 259 2.67 0.39 -17.76
CA ILE A 259 1.35 0.96 -18.06
C ILE A 259 1.48 2.45 -18.42
N ASN A 260 2.28 3.22 -17.66
CA ASN A 260 2.52 4.63 -17.93
C ASN A 260 3.23 4.83 -19.28
N LYS A 261 4.27 4.02 -19.57
CA LYS A 261 4.95 4.01 -20.85
C LYS A 261 3.98 3.71 -22.02
N LEU A 262 3.12 2.70 -21.85
CA LEU A 262 2.09 2.38 -22.82
C LEU A 262 1.15 3.58 -23.05
N GLY A 263 0.70 4.23 -21.96
CA GLY A 263 -0.19 5.40 -22.06
C GLY A 263 0.47 6.61 -22.73
N ARG A 264 1.77 6.83 -22.54
CA ARG A 264 2.54 7.87 -23.23
C ARG A 264 2.62 7.59 -24.72
N ILE A 265 3.09 6.41 -25.11
CA ILE A 265 3.20 6.02 -26.52
C ILE A 265 1.83 6.04 -27.22
N GLN A 266 0.76 5.63 -26.54
CA GLN A 266 -0.60 5.71 -27.07
C GLN A 266 -1.01 7.15 -27.38
N ARG A 267 -0.66 8.13 -26.51
CA ARG A 267 -0.93 9.56 -26.75
C ARG A 267 -0.10 10.12 -27.89
N GLU A 268 1.17 9.78 -27.99
CA GLU A 268 2.06 10.17 -29.09
C GLU A 268 1.53 9.66 -30.44
N LEU A 269 1.23 8.36 -30.54
CA LEU A 269 0.68 7.76 -31.74
C LEU A 269 -0.72 8.30 -32.09
N LEU A 270 -1.54 8.64 -31.08
CA LEU A 270 -2.83 9.30 -31.32
C LEU A 270 -2.66 10.68 -31.99
N GLN A 271 -1.65 11.45 -31.56
CA GLN A 271 -1.30 12.74 -32.16
C GLN A 271 -0.81 12.59 -33.62
N ASP A 272 0.06 11.62 -33.86
CA ASP A 272 0.66 11.41 -35.19
C ASP A 272 -0.33 10.82 -36.21
N LEU A 273 -1.12 9.83 -35.75
CA LEU A 273 -2.06 9.12 -36.66
C LEU A 273 -3.43 9.80 -36.75
N GLY A 274 -3.80 10.68 -35.81
CA GLY A 274 -5.13 11.29 -35.72
C GLY A 274 -6.26 10.29 -35.40
N ARG A 275 -5.93 9.06 -35.01
CA ARG A 275 -6.84 7.98 -34.58
C ARG A 275 -6.21 7.13 -33.47
N GLU A 276 -7.02 6.39 -32.74
CA GLU A 276 -6.50 5.42 -31.78
C GLU A 276 -5.57 4.40 -32.46
N PRO A 277 -4.38 4.16 -31.86
CA PRO A 277 -3.44 3.18 -32.39
C PRO A 277 -3.94 1.74 -32.14
N THR A 278 -3.65 0.86 -33.06
CA THR A 278 -3.94 -0.57 -32.92
C THR A 278 -2.93 -1.25 -31.98
N PRO A 279 -3.29 -2.37 -31.31
CA PRO A 279 -2.34 -3.12 -30.49
C PRO A 279 -1.05 -3.51 -31.20
N LEU A 280 -1.11 -3.75 -32.52
CA LEU A 280 0.05 -4.08 -33.35
C LEU A 280 0.99 -2.87 -33.53
N GLU A 281 0.45 -1.65 -33.65
CA GLU A 281 1.24 -0.42 -33.74
C GLU A 281 1.91 -0.11 -32.42
N LEU A 282 1.19 -0.25 -31.30
CA LEU A 282 1.74 -0.13 -29.96
C LEU A 282 2.85 -1.15 -29.69
N ALA A 283 2.65 -2.41 -30.08
CA ALA A 283 3.64 -3.47 -29.93
C ALA A 283 4.96 -3.17 -30.64
N LYS A 284 4.89 -2.54 -31.84
CA LYS A 284 6.08 -2.13 -32.60
C LYS A 284 6.86 -1.01 -31.91
N GLU A 285 6.15 -0.01 -31.37
CA GLU A 285 6.78 1.14 -30.75
C GLU A 285 7.40 0.78 -29.37
N MET A 286 6.75 -0.13 -28.64
CA MET A 286 7.23 -0.60 -27.37
C MET A 286 8.28 -1.74 -27.45
N ASP A 287 8.51 -2.30 -28.65
CA ASP A 287 9.36 -3.50 -28.89
C ASP A 287 8.94 -4.72 -28.06
N ILE A 288 7.62 -4.96 -27.97
CA ILE A 288 7.01 -6.10 -27.26
C ILE A 288 6.01 -6.83 -28.17
N THR A 289 5.53 -7.99 -27.74
CA THR A 289 4.53 -8.76 -28.49
C THR A 289 3.13 -8.15 -28.33
N GLU A 290 2.27 -8.32 -29.36
CA GLU A 290 0.87 -7.85 -29.32
C GLU A 290 0.09 -8.46 -28.12
N GLU A 291 0.33 -9.75 -27.83
CA GLU A 291 -0.28 -10.43 -26.67
C GLU A 291 0.06 -9.73 -25.36
N LYS A 292 1.33 -9.29 -25.23
CA LYS A 292 1.77 -8.57 -24.02
C LYS A 292 1.14 -7.18 -23.90
N VAL A 293 0.93 -6.46 -25.01
CA VAL A 293 0.19 -5.19 -25.01
C VAL A 293 -1.23 -5.38 -24.50
N LEU A 294 -1.94 -6.41 -25.00
CA LEU A 294 -3.30 -6.70 -24.54
C LEU A 294 -3.35 -7.06 -23.05
N GLU A 295 -2.38 -7.83 -22.57
CA GLU A 295 -2.24 -8.17 -21.14
C GLU A 295 -2.06 -6.91 -20.30
N ILE A 296 -1.14 -6.00 -20.68
CA ILE A 296 -0.88 -4.73 -19.99
C ILE A 296 -2.13 -3.85 -20.00
N GLN A 297 -2.86 -3.76 -21.11
CA GLN A 297 -4.11 -3.02 -21.19
C GLN A 297 -5.19 -3.58 -20.25
N GLN A 298 -5.22 -4.89 -20.06
CA GLN A 298 -6.14 -5.53 -19.12
C GLN A 298 -5.82 -5.16 -17.67
N TYR A 299 -4.53 -5.15 -17.27
CA TYR A 299 -4.10 -4.71 -15.96
C TYR A 299 -4.29 -3.20 -15.72
N ALA A 300 -4.25 -2.40 -16.78
CA ALA A 300 -4.44 -0.95 -16.67
C ALA A 300 -5.87 -0.55 -16.26
N ARG A 301 -6.87 -1.44 -16.42
CA ARG A 301 -8.27 -1.15 -16.09
C ARG A 301 -8.46 -0.99 -14.59
N GLU A 302 -9.31 -0.03 -14.23
CA GLU A 302 -9.75 0.16 -12.85
C GLU A 302 -11.07 -0.55 -12.59
N PRO A 303 -11.32 -1.09 -11.37
CA PRO A 303 -12.59 -1.68 -11.01
C PRO A 303 -13.68 -0.61 -10.94
N ILE A 304 -14.86 -0.96 -11.40
CA ILE A 304 -16.06 -0.10 -11.35
C ILE A 304 -16.85 -0.43 -10.08
N SER A 305 -17.44 0.58 -9.44
CA SER A 305 -18.29 0.37 -8.24
C SER A 305 -19.56 -0.39 -8.61
N LEU A 306 -19.91 -1.38 -7.81
CA LEU A 306 -21.18 -2.10 -7.94
C LEU A 306 -22.40 -1.24 -7.57
N ASP A 307 -22.19 -0.19 -6.75
CA ASP A 307 -23.23 0.77 -6.37
C ASP A 307 -23.46 1.84 -7.44
N GLN A 308 -22.74 1.78 -8.58
CA GLN A 308 -22.94 2.71 -9.66
C GLN A 308 -24.34 2.55 -10.24
N THR A 309 -25.11 3.67 -10.27
CA THR A 309 -26.44 3.70 -10.82
C THR A 309 -26.42 3.61 -12.35
N ILE A 310 -27.34 2.84 -12.92
CA ILE A 310 -27.52 2.65 -14.36
C ILE A 310 -28.91 3.16 -14.76
N GLY A 311 -29.01 3.87 -15.88
CA GLY A 311 -30.23 4.43 -16.42
C GLY A 311 -30.49 5.87 -15.98
N ASP A 312 -31.41 6.54 -16.69
CA ASP A 312 -31.71 7.96 -16.48
C ASP A 312 -32.44 8.25 -15.16
N GLU A 313 -33.15 7.27 -14.61
CA GLU A 313 -33.92 7.40 -13.36
C GLU A 313 -33.12 7.01 -12.11
N GLY A 314 -31.96 6.34 -12.28
CA GLY A 314 -31.07 5.97 -11.18
C GLY A 314 -31.62 4.88 -10.24
N ASP A 315 -32.67 4.18 -10.65
CA ASP A 315 -33.39 3.20 -9.83
C ASP A 315 -32.70 1.82 -9.73
N SER A 316 -31.72 1.56 -10.62
CA SER A 316 -31.00 0.28 -10.70
C SER A 316 -29.51 0.48 -10.50
N GLN A 317 -28.86 -0.43 -9.79
CA GLN A 317 -27.42 -0.46 -9.58
C GLN A 317 -26.76 -1.51 -10.46
N LEU A 318 -25.47 -1.33 -10.80
CA LEU A 318 -24.70 -2.30 -11.60
C LEU A 318 -24.71 -3.69 -10.94
N GLY A 319 -24.70 -3.76 -9.62
CA GLY A 319 -24.73 -5.00 -8.86
C GLY A 319 -25.99 -5.85 -9.09
N ASP A 320 -27.14 -5.21 -9.39
CA ASP A 320 -28.41 -5.91 -9.62
C ASP A 320 -28.42 -6.70 -10.94
N PHE A 321 -27.52 -6.36 -11.87
CA PHE A 321 -27.40 -7.02 -13.18
C PHE A 321 -26.38 -8.16 -13.21
N ILE A 322 -25.62 -8.34 -12.13
CA ILE A 322 -24.62 -9.41 -12.06
C ILE A 322 -25.28 -10.68 -11.58
N GLU A 323 -25.35 -11.67 -12.46
CA GLU A 323 -25.87 -13.00 -12.15
C GLU A 323 -24.92 -13.74 -11.21
N ASP A 324 -25.48 -14.40 -10.19
CA ASP A 324 -24.71 -15.27 -9.29
C ASP A 324 -24.30 -16.56 -10.03
N SER A 325 -23.05 -16.61 -10.46
CA SER A 325 -22.47 -17.76 -11.16
C SER A 325 -22.32 -19.02 -10.28
N GLU A 326 -22.37 -18.86 -8.95
CA GLU A 326 -22.29 -19.97 -7.98
C GLU A 326 -23.68 -20.43 -7.52
N ALA A 327 -24.75 -19.81 -7.97
CA ALA A 327 -26.09 -20.20 -7.63
C ALA A 327 -26.35 -21.65 -8.15
N VAL A 328 -26.65 -22.54 -7.23
CA VAL A 328 -26.96 -23.94 -7.56
C VAL A 328 -28.31 -23.99 -8.25
N VAL A 329 -28.33 -24.48 -9.49
CA VAL A 329 -29.59 -24.69 -10.23
C VAL A 329 -30.44 -25.73 -9.47
N ALA A 330 -31.72 -25.43 -9.28
CA ALA A 330 -32.62 -26.28 -8.51
C ALA A 330 -32.65 -27.73 -9.03
N VAL A 331 -32.52 -27.94 -10.33
CA VAL A 331 -32.43 -29.27 -10.97
C VAL A 331 -31.19 -30.04 -10.50
N ASP A 332 -30.04 -29.39 -10.45
CA ASP A 332 -28.79 -30.00 -10.02
C ASP A 332 -28.82 -30.37 -8.53
N ALA A 333 -29.41 -29.50 -7.70
CA ALA A 333 -29.60 -29.78 -6.28
C ALA A 333 -30.50 -31.02 -6.04
N VAL A 334 -31.58 -31.14 -6.80
CA VAL A 334 -32.49 -32.30 -6.72
C VAL A 334 -31.79 -33.54 -7.25
N SER A 335 -31.06 -33.44 -8.38
CA SER A 335 -30.29 -34.55 -8.96
C SER A 335 -29.20 -35.06 -7.99
N PHE A 336 -28.56 -34.16 -7.27
CA PHE A 336 -27.57 -34.54 -6.25
C PHE A 336 -28.24 -35.28 -5.06
N THR A 337 -29.39 -34.83 -4.62
CA THR A 337 -30.15 -35.51 -3.55
C THR A 337 -30.60 -36.91 -3.99
N LEU A 338 -31.11 -37.04 -5.21
CA LEU A 338 -31.47 -38.32 -5.78
C LEU A 338 -30.27 -39.28 -5.95
N LEU A 339 -29.11 -38.72 -6.34
CA LEU A 339 -27.86 -39.48 -6.39
C LEU A 339 -27.46 -40.03 -5.02
N GLN A 340 -27.62 -39.21 -3.96
CA GLN A 340 -27.33 -39.65 -2.58
C GLN A 340 -28.25 -40.78 -2.15
N ASP A 341 -29.54 -40.69 -2.43
CA ASP A 341 -30.52 -41.74 -2.11
C ASP A 341 -30.24 -43.04 -2.88
N GLN A 342 -29.96 -42.95 -4.18
CA GLN A 342 -29.59 -44.09 -5.02
C GLN A 342 -28.30 -44.74 -4.56
N LEU A 343 -27.30 -43.93 -4.16
CA LEU A 343 -26.03 -44.42 -3.61
C LEU A 343 -26.25 -45.16 -2.30
N GLN A 344 -27.12 -44.66 -1.42
CA GLN A 344 -27.50 -45.37 -0.19
C GLN A 344 -28.21 -46.71 -0.47
N ASP A 345 -29.14 -46.72 -1.39
CA ASP A 345 -29.84 -47.93 -1.80
C ASP A 345 -28.88 -48.99 -2.34
N VAL A 346 -27.91 -48.60 -3.19
CA VAL A 346 -26.84 -49.48 -3.68
C VAL A 346 -26.00 -50.01 -2.53
N LEU A 347 -25.62 -49.16 -1.57
CA LEU A 347 -24.83 -49.57 -0.39
C LEU A 347 -25.64 -50.52 0.53
N HIS A 348 -26.97 -50.38 0.62
CA HIS A 348 -27.80 -51.31 1.37
C HIS A 348 -27.85 -52.74 0.77
N THR A 349 -27.52 -52.92 -0.52
CA THR A 349 -27.40 -54.22 -1.14
C THR A 349 -26.11 -54.99 -0.74
N LEU A 350 -25.16 -54.35 -0.05
CA LEU A 350 -23.94 -54.93 0.46
C LEU A 350 -24.12 -55.42 1.91
N SER A 351 -23.19 -56.21 2.39
CA SER A 351 -23.17 -56.54 3.81
C SER A 351 -22.87 -55.28 4.63
N GLU A 352 -23.39 -55.16 5.84
CA GLU A 352 -23.21 -54.01 6.73
C GLU A 352 -21.73 -53.63 6.92
N ARG A 353 -20.88 -54.65 7.02
CA ARG A 353 -19.43 -54.46 7.16
C ARG A 353 -18.78 -53.91 5.88
N GLU A 354 -19.19 -54.37 4.71
CA GLU A 354 -18.70 -53.86 3.41
C GLU A 354 -19.16 -52.45 3.16
N ALA A 355 -20.43 -52.16 3.42
CA ALA A 355 -21.00 -50.80 3.30
C ALA A 355 -20.34 -49.81 4.27
N GLY A 356 -20.08 -50.21 5.52
CA GLY A 356 -19.41 -49.38 6.49
C GLY A 356 -17.95 -49.06 6.12
N VAL A 357 -17.20 -50.02 5.57
CA VAL A 357 -15.84 -49.77 5.09
C VAL A 357 -15.84 -48.75 3.95
N VAL A 358 -16.76 -48.84 2.99
CA VAL A 358 -16.90 -47.87 1.89
C VAL A 358 -17.30 -46.50 2.40
N ARG A 359 -18.29 -46.41 3.31
CA ARG A 359 -18.73 -45.14 3.89
C ARG A 359 -17.58 -44.40 4.58
N LEU A 360 -16.79 -45.09 5.39
CA LEU A 360 -15.65 -44.48 6.09
C LEU A 360 -14.50 -44.13 5.11
N ARG A 361 -14.25 -45.00 4.11
CA ARG A 361 -13.17 -44.80 3.15
C ARG A 361 -13.37 -43.53 2.31
N PHE A 362 -14.60 -43.30 1.86
CA PHE A 362 -14.94 -42.17 1.00
C PHE A 362 -15.58 -40.97 1.77
N GLY A 363 -15.69 -41.08 3.09
CA GLY A 363 -16.22 -39.98 3.90
C GLY A 363 -17.72 -39.69 3.67
N LEU A 364 -18.50 -40.72 3.29
CA LEU A 364 -19.92 -40.55 2.95
C LEU A 364 -20.81 -40.22 4.18
N THR A 365 -20.27 -40.31 5.38
CA THR A 365 -21.01 -40.04 6.63
C THR A 365 -20.68 -38.67 7.23
N ASP A 366 -19.40 -38.32 7.26
CA ASP A 366 -18.87 -37.12 7.94
C ASP A 366 -18.10 -36.18 6.99
N GLY A 367 -18.08 -36.48 5.68
CA GLY A 367 -17.35 -35.72 4.68
C GLY A 367 -15.82 -35.95 4.70
N MET A 368 -15.31 -36.73 5.67
CA MET A 368 -13.88 -36.96 5.82
C MET A 368 -13.46 -38.36 5.41
N PRO A 369 -12.70 -38.54 4.31
CA PRO A 369 -12.19 -39.84 3.91
C PRO A 369 -11.15 -40.37 4.91
N ARG A 370 -11.29 -41.62 5.36
CA ARG A 370 -10.38 -42.25 6.32
C ARG A 370 -9.37 -43.13 5.65
N THR A 371 -8.23 -43.28 6.30
CA THR A 371 -7.15 -44.20 5.86
C THR A 371 -7.49 -45.67 6.20
N LEU A 372 -6.89 -46.62 5.47
CA LEU A 372 -7.12 -48.05 5.71
C LEU A 372 -6.71 -48.49 7.13
N ASP A 373 -5.74 -47.80 7.74
CA ASP A 373 -5.27 -48.12 9.08
C ASP A 373 -6.29 -47.65 10.14
N GLU A 374 -6.84 -46.45 9.98
CA GLU A 374 -7.92 -45.93 10.86
C GLU A 374 -9.18 -46.81 10.77
N ILE A 375 -9.57 -47.20 9.57
CA ILE A 375 -10.70 -48.12 9.35
C ILE A 375 -10.39 -49.45 10.01
N GLY A 376 -9.13 -49.96 9.90
CA GLY A 376 -8.67 -51.17 10.55
C GLY A 376 -8.82 -51.11 12.07
N GLN A 377 -8.50 -49.96 12.69
CA GLN A 377 -8.69 -49.74 14.13
C GLN A 377 -10.16 -49.78 14.52
N VAL A 378 -11.05 -49.11 13.75
CA VAL A 378 -12.51 -49.10 14.02
C VAL A 378 -13.12 -50.52 13.99
N TYR A 379 -12.71 -51.36 13.04
CA TYR A 379 -13.25 -52.70 12.89
C TYR A 379 -12.43 -53.82 13.59
N GLY A 380 -11.32 -53.46 14.22
CA GLY A 380 -10.45 -54.44 14.92
C GLY A 380 -9.78 -55.45 13.99
N VAL A 381 -9.41 -55.01 12.77
CA VAL A 381 -8.78 -55.89 11.74
C VAL A 381 -7.54 -55.22 11.13
N THR A 382 -6.68 -56.01 10.53
CA THR A 382 -5.45 -55.50 9.90
C THR A 382 -5.77 -54.67 8.65
N ARG A 383 -4.90 -53.70 8.32
CA ARG A 383 -4.93 -52.86 7.13
C ARG A 383 -5.15 -53.70 5.85
N GLU A 384 -4.40 -54.79 5.70
CA GLU A 384 -4.49 -55.67 4.54
C GLU A 384 -5.88 -56.33 4.41
N ARG A 385 -6.49 -56.64 5.54
CA ARG A 385 -7.87 -57.18 5.51
C ARG A 385 -8.89 -56.14 5.07
N ILE A 386 -8.74 -54.90 5.48
CA ILE A 386 -9.58 -53.78 4.99
C ILE A 386 -9.38 -53.61 3.48
N ARG A 387 -8.13 -53.60 2.99
CA ARG A 387 -7.81 -53.50 1.57
C ARG A 387 -8.48 -54.60 0.74
N GLN A 388 -8.49 -55.85 1.25
CA GLN A 388 -9.18 -56.98 0.60
C GLN A 388 -10.68 -56.78 0.55
N ILE A 389 -11.29 -56.29 1.66
CA ILE A 389 -12.73 -55.98 1.72
C ILE A 389 -13.06 -54.88 0.74
N GLU A 390 -12.31 -53.76 0.73
CA GLU A 390 -12.49 -52.66 -0.21
C GLU A 390 -12.43 -53.14 -1.67
N SER A 391 -11.36 -53.84 -2.08
CA SER A 391 -11.21 -54.37 -3.43
C SER A 391 -12.37 -55.26 -3.86
N LYS A 392 -12.80 -56.20 -2.98
CA LYS A 392 -13.93 -57.10 -3.25
C LYS A 392 -15.26 -56.34 -3.36
N THR A 393 -15.44 -55.34 -2.51
CA THR A 393 -16.64 -54.50 -2.49
C THR A 393 -16.71 -53.61 -3.73
N MET A 394 -15.60 -52.99 -4.13
CA MET A 394 -15.53 -52.22 -5.36
C MET A 394 -15.80 -53.07 -6.61
N SER A 395 -15.32 -54.30 -6.62
CA SER A 395 -15.67 -55.24 -7.71
C SER A 395 -17.16 -55.61 -7.75
N LYS A 396 -17.80 -55.73 -6.59
CA LYS A 396 -19.26 -55.93 -6.49
C LYS A 396 -20.05 -54.73 -6.95
N LEU A 397 -19.59 -53.52 -6.63
CA LEU A 397 -20.24 -52.25 -7.01
C LEU A 397 -20.13 -51.98 -8.52
N ARG A 398 -19.01 -52.38 -9.15
CA ARG A 398 -18.81 -52.25 -10.60
C ARG A 398 -19.69 -53.22 -11.42
N HIS A 399 -20.33 -54.18 -10.79
CA HIS A 399 -21.19 -55.14 -11.52
C HIS A 399 -22.37 -54.38 -12.17
N PRO A 400 -22.74 -54.64 -13.43
CA PRO A 400 -23.76 -53.94 -14.17
C PRO A 400 -25.11 -53.80 -13.46
N SER A 401 -25.51 -54.81 -12.70
CA SER A 401 -26.75 -54.81 -11.94
C SER A 401 -26.85 -53.73 -10.83
N ARG A 402 -25.69 -53.15 -10.44
CA ARG A 402 -25.61 -52.07 -9.43
C ARG A 402 -25.14 -50.74 -10.01
N SER A 403 -24.18 -50.82 -10.96
CA SER A 403 -23.59 -49.60 -11.56
C SER A 403 -24.53 -48.96 -12.58
N GLN A 404 -25.45 -49.70 -13.18
CA GLN A 404 -26.34 -49.14 -14.20
C GLN A 404 -27.25 -48.04 -13.66
N VAL A 405 -27.71 -48.16 -12.43
CA VAL A 405 -28.58 -47.12 -11.77
C VAL A 405 -27.87 -45.83 -11.52
N LEU A 406 -26.56 -45.88 -11.26
CA LEU A 406 -25.74 -44.69 -10.99
C LEU A 406 -25.13 -44.08 -12.27
N ARG A 407 -25.28 -44.74 -13.41
CA ARG A 407 -24.65 -44.31 -14.67
C ARG A 407 -25.31 -43.04 -15.22
N ASP A 408 -26.61 -42.91 -15.01
CA ASP A 408 -27.40 -41.76 -15.47
C ASP A 408 -27.00 -40.41 -14.79
N TYR A 409 -26.16 -40.48 -13.73
CA TYR A 409 -25.63 -39.30 -13.01
C TYR A 409 -24.16 -39.02 -13.35
N LEU A 410 -23.54 -39.74 -14.26
CA LEU A 410 -22.12 -39.58 -14.64
C LEU A 410 -21.94 -38.87 -15.99
N ASP A 411 -23.02 -38.65 -16.72
CA ASP A 411 -23.11 -37.87 -17.97
C ASP A 411 -23.51 -36.41 -17.63
#